data_4a468ed324590e320e81c6a0e9156c78
#
_entry.id   4a468ed324590e320e81c6a0e9156c78
#
_cell.length_a   1.000
_cell.length_b   1.000
_cell.length_c   1.000
_cell.angle_alpha   90.00
_cell.angle_beta   90.00
_cell.angle_gamma   90.00
#
_symmetry.space_group_name_H-M   'P 1'
#
loop_
_entity.id
_entity.type
_entity.pdbx_description
1 polymer ?
#
loop_
_entity_poly.entity_id
_entity_poly.type
_entity_poly.pdbx_seq_one_letter_code
_entity_poly.pdbx_strand_id
1 'polypeptide(L)'
;MTPAHLPERLAITLWDFSWYVRTGSGEPFAHLDAALARAVDLGYNAVRICAMPFLLFRSGIDTSALRLEPLDGGPGGYGSRVRWYDVRQTTVIDAKAHLLDLFRAADRHGVKVIASSWEYQQSPAFAADPAWYEALHAVDPEDRLTVLAEAQADLVDLLIEHGLAHVLACVEPHNEVQIGHLAAGLPGAEDAVVELQGRLEAGIAAFRARHPEVLCAPNYGGVPIGSLRGLPRNATALAFHPYVYGVLDDLVEEFGLRRDPARFPQERADAELLRPGAPPLAEWRLPEAHAWKLKASIMQPAEIYVHDWCDPEKFDRWLYDRYGAHRIAMANRLRDWIDAAADHAARLGVPLLFGEGWVGYTPRDGRFEEGPVGAQICRDAIAHSVRVGAWGSIVCSNAAPQHPMWTDVTLQRECNAALLAPAK
;
A
#
# COMPACT_ATOMS: atom_id res chain seq x y z
N MET A 1 22.52 -4.32 9.12
CA MET A 1 22.21 -5.54 9.88
C MET A 1 20.91 -5.32 10.66
N THR A 2 20.04 -6.31 10.70
CA THR A 2 18.79 -6.24 11.45
C THR A 2 19.09 -6.20 12.95
N PRO A 3 18.44 -5.32 13.73
CA PRO A 3 18.59 -5.30 15.19
C PRO A 3 18.24 -6.65 15.83
N ALA A 4 18.99 -7.08 16.84
CA ALA A 4 18.86 -8.42 17.46
C ALA A 4 17.48 -8.68 18.13
N HIS A 5 16.72 -7.64 18.44
CA HIS A 5 15.37 -7.75 19.03
C HIS A 5 14.26 -7.97 17.99
N LEU A 6 14.59 -7.88 16.69
CA LEU A 6 13.65 -8.12 15.61
C LEU A 6 13.75 -9.54 15.07
N PRO A 7 12.67 -10.12 14.51
CA PRO A 7 12.71 -11.43 13.88
C PRO A 7 13.73 -11.49 12.73
N GLU A 8 14.32 -12.67 12.51
CA GLU A 8 15.23 -12.89 11.38
C GLU A 8 14.56 -12.61 10.04
N ARG A 9 13.25 -12.87 9.93
CA ARG A 9 12.42 -12.60 8.74
C ARG A 9 11.02 -12.17 9.12
N LEU A 10 10.41 -11.36 8.27
CA LEU A 10 9.06 -10.84 8.41
C LEU A 10 8.15 -11.39 7.31
N ALA A 11 7.17 -12.22 7.69
CA ALA A 11 6.03 -12.57 6.86
C ALA A 11 4.96 -11.48 7.07
N ILE A 12 4.78 -10.64 6.06
CA ILE A 12 4.03 -9.38 6.17
C ILE A 12 2.64 -9.54 5.56
N THR A 13 1.59 -9.06 6.25
CA THR A 13 0.28 -8.78 5.64
C THR A 13 0.04 -7.29 5.55
N LEU A 14 -0.46 -6.83 4.40
CA LEU A 14 -0.71 -5.42 4.13
C LEU A 14 -2.11 -5.02 4.59
N TRP A 15 -2.18 -4.26 5.68
CA TRP A 15 -3.45 -3.72 6.18
C TRP A 15 -3.73 -2.31 5.70
N ASP A 16 -2.73 -1.66 5.07
CA ASP A 16 -2.77 -0.30 4.54
C ASP A 16 -3.48 0.69 5.49
N PHE A 17 -4.46 1.46 5.01
CA PHE A 17 -5.37 2.31 5.78
C PHE A 17 -6.68 1.56 6.14
N SER A 18 -6.91 0.35 5.63
CA SER A 18 -8.15 -0.40 5.85
C SER A 18 -8.40 -0.73 7.33
N TRP A 19 -7.35 -0.88 8.12
CA TRP A 19 -7.43 -1.19 9.54
C TRP A 19 -8.16 -0.11 10.37
N TYR A 20 -8.22 1.14 9.88
CA TYR A 20 -8.96 2.21 10.54
C TYR A 20 -10.20 2.69 9.78
N VAL A 21 -10.30 2.45 8.47
CA VAL A 21 -11.51 2.84 7.70
C VAL A 21 -12.56 1.73 7.64
N ARG A 22 -12.21 0.47 7.94
CA ARG A 22 -13.11 -0.69 7.86
C ARG A 22 -13.33 -1.32 9.23
N THR A 23 -13.74 -0.48 10.19
CA THR A 23 -13.92 -0.83 11.62
C THR A 23 -15.38 -0.99 12.03
N GLY A 24 -16.33 -0.76 11.12
CA GLY A 24 -17.76 -0.89 11.40
C GLY A 24 -18.18 -2.34 11.67
N SER A 25 -19.42 -2.51 12.13
CA SER A 25 -19.96 -3.83 12.43
C SER A 25 -19.91 -4.76 11.21
N GLY A 26 -19.33 -5.95 11.36
CA GLY A 26 -19.14 -6.93 10.29
C GLY A 26 -18.01 -6.60 9.31
N GLU A 27 -17.28 -5.54 9.54
CA GLU A 27 -16.09 -5.19 8.77
C GLU A 27 -14.85 -5.97 9.25
N PRO A 28 -13.82 -6.15 8.39
CA PRO A 28 -12.65 -6.98 8.70
C PRO A 28 -11.89 -6.57 9.96
N PHE A 29 -11.90 -5.27 10.30
CA PHE A 29 -11.17 -4.72 11.44
C PHE A 29 -12.08 -4.23 12.58
N ALA A 30 -13.34 -4.69 12.62
CA ALA A 30 -14.23 -4.44 13.76
C ALA A 30 -13.63 -4.92 15.10
N HIS A 31 -12.76 -5.93 15.05
CA HIS A 31 -12.07 -6.53 16.18
C HIS A 31 -10.61 -6.81 15.85
N LEU A 32 -9.69 -5.92 16.23
CA LEU A 32 -8.25 -6.02 15.92
C LEU A 32 -7.60 -7.30 16.44
N ASP A 33 -7.96 -7.75 17.65
CA ASP A 33 -7.44 -9.02 18.20
C ASP A 33 -7.82 -10.23 17.33
N ALA A 34 -9.03 -10.28 16.83
CA ALA A 34 -9.47 -11.37 15.96
C ALA A 34 -8.75 -11.34 14.59
N ALA A 35 -8.53 -10.14 14.04
CA ALA A 35 -7.78 -9.97 12.80
C ALA A 35 -6.31 -10.41 12.96
N LEU A 36 -5.67 -10.05 14.07
CA LEU A 36 -4.29 -10.45 14.39
C LEU A 36 -4.17 -11.95 14.69
N ALA A 37 -5.09 -12.52 15.49
CA ALA A 37 -5.13 -13.95 15.73
C ALA A 37 -5.23 -14.74 14.41
N ARG A 38 -6.05 -14.27 13.48
CA ARG A 38 -6.16 -14.90 12.16
C ARG A 38 -4.92 -14.72 11.32
N ALA A 39 -4.26 -13.56 11.36
CA ALA A 39 -2.98 -13.35 10.68
C ALA A 39 -1.91 -14.34 11.18
N VAL A 40 -1.78 -14.50 12.49
CA VAL A 40 -0.86 -15.49 13.10
C VAL A 40 -1.20 -16.92 12.67
N ASP A 41 -2.48 -17.31 12.66
CA ASP A 41 -2.92 -18.62 12.16
C ASP A 41 -2.53 -18.89 10.70
N LEU A 42 -2.46 -17.83 9.87
CA LEU A 42 -2.00 -17.89 8.49
C LEU A 42 -0.46 -17.83 8.35
N GLY A 43 0.27 -17.70 9.44
CA GLY A 43 1.74 -17.71 9.49
C GLY A 43 2.37 -16.32 9.36
N TYR A 44 1.61 -15.23 9.43
CA TYR A 44 2.16 -13.87 9.46
C TYR A 44 2.74 -13.55 10.86
N ASN A 45 3.84 -12.82 10.87
CA ASN A 45 4.46 -12.27 12.09
C ASN A 45 4.67 -10.76 12.01
N ALA A 46 4.20 -10.12 10.94
CA ALA A 46 4.23 -8.68 10.77
C ALA A 46 2.99 -8.17 10.02
N VAL A 47 2.56 -6.94 10.39
CA VAL A 47 1.53 -6.17 9.67
C VAL A 47 2.14 -4.86 9.21
N ARG A 48 1.78 -4.43 7.99
CA ARG A 48 2.17 -3.12 7.45
C ARG A 48 0.94 -2.23 7.37
N ILE A 49 1.01 -1.04 7.98
CA ILE A 49 -0.12 -0.13 8.16
C ILE A 49 0.19 1.30 7.73
N CYS A 50 -0.84 2.05 7.34
CA CYS A 50 -0.83 3.51 7.36
C CYS A 50 -1.09 3.96 8.81
N ALA A 51 -0.08 4.52 9.44
CA ALA A 51 -0.19 4.96 10.84
C ALA A 51 -0.72 6.39 10.99
N MET A 52 -1.03 7.08 9.90
CA MET A 52 -1.53 8.48 9.88
C MET A 52 -0.63 9.46 10.68
N PRO A 53 0.70 9.39 10.58
CA PRO A 53 1.55 10.13 11.52
C PRO A 53 1.38 11.64 11.40
N PHE A 54 1.25 12.20 10.19
CA PHE A 54 1.03 13.64 10.02
C PHE A 54 -0.31 14.07 10.62
N LEU A 55 -1.39 13.34 10.35
CA LEU A 55 -2.70 13.63 10.91
C LEU A 55 -2.65 13.68 12.44
N LEU A 56 -2.03 12.67 13.06
CA LEU A 56 -1.99 12.51 14.51
C LEU A 56 -1.13 13.54 15.23
N PHE A 57 -0.04 14.03 14.60
CA PHE A 57 0.98 14.78 15.33
C PHE A 57 1.31 16.16 14.74
N ARG A 58 1.03 16.41 13.45
CA ARG A 58 1.48 17.63 12.76
C ARG A 58 0.36 18.42 12.07
N SER A 59 -0.85 17.86 11.95
CA SER A 59 -1.96 18.52 11.28
C SER A 59 -2.62 19.63 12.11
N GLY A 60 -2.53 19.57 13.44
CA GLY A 60 -3.28 20.43 14.36
C GLY A 60 -4.78 20.08 14.46
N ILE A 61 -5.22 19.00 13.81
CA ILE A 61 -6.62 18.55 13.82
C ILE A 61 -6.89 17.73 15.09
N ASP A 62 -8.05 17.95 15.70
CA ASP A 62 -8.53 17.06 16.77
C ASP A 62 -8.97 15.72 16.18
N THR A 63 -8.25 14.67 16.53
CA THR A 63 -8.48 13.31 16.03
C THR A 63 -9.21 12.40 17.01
N SER A 64 -9.70 12.95 18.13
CA SER A 64 -10.44 12.20 19.17
C SER A 64 -11.80 11.68 18.69
N ALA A 65 -12.34 12.25 17.61
CA ALA A 65 -13.59 11.85 16.96
C ALA A 65 -13.48 11.95 15.44
N LEU A 66 -12.41 11.34 14.88
CA LEU A 66 -12.19 11.32 13.43
C LEU A 66 -13.31 10.59 12.73
N ARG A 67 -14.03 11.30 11.85
CA ARG A 67 -15.12 10.73 11.05
C ARG A 67 -14.57 10.29 9.70
N LEU A 68 -14.76 9.01 9.39
CA LEU A 68 -14.35 8.34 8.15
C LEU A 68 -15.59 7.83 7.41
N GLU A 69 -15.58 7.91 6.08
CA GLU A 69 -16.74 7.56 5.27
C GLU A 69 -16.33 7.09 3.86
N PRO A 70 -17.25 6.40 3.11
CA PRO A 70 -17.06 6.11 1.70
C PRO A 70 -16.78 7.35 0.87
N LEU A 71 -16.21 7.17 -0.34
CA LEU A 71 -15.86 8.31 -1.22
C LEU A 71 -17.04 9.24 -1.53
N ASP A 72 -18.23 8.70 -1.69
CA ASP A 72 -19.45 9.48 -1.99
C ASP A 72 -20.34 9.73 -0.76
N GLY A 73 -19.84 9.43 0.43
CA GLY A 73 -20.57 9.58 1.70
C GLY A 73 -21.60 8.50 1.98
N GLY A 74 -21.85 7.55 1.06
CA GLY A 74 -22.86 6.51 1.19
C GLY A 74 -22.39 5.11 0.75
N PRO A 75 -23.04 4.05 1.24
CA PRO A 75 -22.68 2.69 0.87
C PRO A 75 -23.13 2.34 -0.55
N GLY A 76 -22.28 1.60 -1.29
CA GLY A 76 -22.63 1.04 -2.61
C GLY A 76 -22.56 2.02 -3.78
N GLY A 77 -22.02 3.23 -3.56
CA GLY A 77 -21.86 4.24 -4.57
C GLY A 77 -20.50 4.25 -5.26
N TYR A 78 -20.02 5.43 -5.56
CA TYR A 78 -18.78 5.67 -6.29
C TYR A 78 -17.54 5.10 -5.55
N GLY A 79 -16.75 4.29 -6.22
CA GLY A 79 -15.56 3.65 -5.68
C GLY A 79 -15.82 2.42 -4.82
N SER A 80 -17.08 1.99 -4.64
CA SER A 80 -17.44 0.91 -3.72
C SER A 80 -16.96 -0.49 -4.14
N ARG A 81 -16.52 -0.67 -5.39
CA ARG A 81 -15.93 -1.93 -5.88
C ARG A 81 -14.43 -1.84 -6.14
N VAL A 82 -13.84 -0.70 -5.88
CA VAL A 82 -12.39 -0.56 -5.89
C VAL A 82 -11.82 -1.17 -4.60
N ARG A 83 -10.83 -2.06 -4.71
CA ARG A 83 -10.30 -2.84 -3.58
C ARG A 83 -9.94 -1.99 -2.36
N TRP A 84 -9.35 -0.83 -2.59
CA TRP A 84 -8.90 0.08 -1.54
C TRP A 84 -9.99 1.05 -1.07
N TYR A 85 -11.00 1.31 -1.88
CA TYR A 85 -12.07 2.27 -1.56
C TYR A 85 -13.40 1.61 -1.17
N ASP A 86 -13.43 0.29 -1.02
CA ASP A 86 -14.60 -0.46 -0.56
C ASP A 86 -14.84 -0.22 0.94
N VAL A 87 -15.06 1.02 1.29
CA VAL A 87 -15.54 1.45 2.61
C VAL A 87 -17.07 1.41 2.58
N ARG A 88 -17.68 0.67 3.49
CA ARG A 88 -19.12 0.35 3.41
C ARG A 88 -19.98 1.18 4.34
N GLN A 89 -19.40 1.80 5.32
CA GLN A 89 -20.14 2.56 6.32
C GLN A 89 -19.29 3.72 6.87
N THR A 90 -20.00 4.75 7.32
CA THR A 90 -19.37 5.83 8.06
C THR A 90 -19.03 5.36 9.47
N THR A 91 -17.82 5.63 9.91
CA THR A 91 -17.34 5.31 11.26
C THR A 91 -16.74 6.55 11.93
N VAL A 92 -16.69 6.54 13.25
CA VAL A 92 -16.01 7.56 14.04
C VAL A 92 -15.07 6.87 15.00
N ILE A 93 -13.81 7.29 15.00
CA ILE A 93 -12.76 6.73 15.86
C ILE A 93 -12.01 7.83 16.61
N ASP A 94 -11.52 7.54 17.80
CA ASP A 94 -10.37 8.22 18.36
C ASP A 94 -9.12 7.63 17.71
N ALA A 95 -8.54 8.34 16.75
CA ALA A 95 -7.52 7.80 15.88
C ALA A 95 -6.24 7.43 16.64
N LYS A 96 -5.86 8.21 17.65
CA LYS A 96 -4.68 7.93 18.48
C LYS A 96 -4.91 6.74 19.40
N ALA A 97 -6.06 6.66 20.07
CA ALA A 97 -6.43 5.52 20.90
C ALA A 97 -6.51 4.23 20.06
N HIS A 98 -7.12 4.30 18.88
CA HIS A 98 -7.26 3.16 17.97
C HIS A 98 -5.89 2.64 17.47
N LEU A 99 -4.94 3.55 17.18
CA LEU A 99 -3.57 3.17 16.85
C LEU A 99 -2.87 2.45 18.02
N LEU A 100 -2.99 2.96 19.23
CA LEU A 100 -2.45 2.29 20.42
C LEU A 100 -3.09 0.93 20.67
N ASP A 101 -4.39 0.78 20.41
CA ASP A 101 -5.08 -0.50 20.54
C ASP A 101 -4.58 -1.52 19.51
N LEU A 102 -4.25 -1.09 18.29
CA LEU A 102 -3.60 -1.96 17.29
C LEU A 102 -2.24 -2.44 17.80
N PHE A 103 -1.39 -1.54 18.32
CA PHE A 103 -0.08 -1.91 18.84
C PHE A 103 -0.17 -2.83 20.06
N ARG A 104 -1.10 -2.58 20.98
CA ARG A 104 -1.36 -3.47 22.13
C ARG A 104 -1.84 -4.86 21.68
N ALA A 105 -2.70 -4.91 20.69
CA ALA A 105 -3.16 -6.17 20.13
C ALA A 105 -2.01 -6.91 19.41
N ALA A 106 -1.19 -6.21 18.64
CA ALA A 106 0.00 -6.77 17.99
C ALA A 106 0.99 -7.35 19.02
N ASP A 107 1.22 -6.64 20.12
CA ASP A 107 2.05 -7.13 21.24
C ASP A 107 1.53 -8.44 21.83
N ARG A 108 0.23 -8.50 22.16
CA ARG A 108 -0.41 -9.72 22.68
C ARG A 108 -0.25 -10.93 21.76
N HIS A 109 -0.25 -10.70 20.45
CA HIS A 109 -0.13 -11.76 19.44
C HIS A 109 1.31 -12.00 18.95
N GLY A 110 2.30 -11.28 19.47
CA GLY A 110 3.71 -11.39 19.06
C GLY A 110 3.96 -10.93 17.61
N VAL A 111 3.10 -10.05 17.06
CA VAL A 111 3.18 -9.54 15.70
C VAL A 111 3.92 -8.20 15.70
N LYS A 112 4.84 -8.00 14.75
CA LYS A 112 5.52 -6.72 14.54
C LYS A 112 4.70 -5.80 13.65
N VAL A 113 4.89 -4.49 13.81
CA VAL A 113 4.22 -3.46 13.01
C VAL A 113 5.25 -2.70 12.18
N ILE A 114 4.98 -2.55 10.89
CA ILE A 114 5.67 -1.62 9.98
C ILE A 114 4.75 -0.41 9.84
N ALA A 115 5.19 0.75 10.35
CA ALA A 115 4.42 1.98 10.34
C ALA A 115 4.79 2.84 9.13
N SER A 116 3.88 2.97 8.18
CA SER A 116 4.00 3.79 6.98
C SER A 116 2.99 4.94 6.97
N SER A 117 2.97 5.74 5.89
CA SER A 117 1.98 6.79 5.62
C SER A 117 1.54 6.71 4.16
N TRP A 118 0.24 6.85 3.90
CA TRP A 118 -0.33 7.06 2.56
C TRP A 118 -0.95 8.47 2.42
N GLU A 119 -0.56 9.39 3.31
CA GLU A 119 -1.25 10.66 3.48
C GLU A 119 -1.15 11.57 2.24
N TYR A 120 -0.02 11.58 1.55
CA TYR A 120 0.14 12.27 0.27
C TYR A 120 -0.28 11.44 -0.96
N GLN A 121 -0.93 10.29 -0.76
CA GLN A 121 -1.47 9.49 -1.86
C GLN A 121 -2.99 9.42 -1.84
N GLN A 122 -3.60 8.91 -0.75
CA GLN A 122 -5.03 8.59 -0.77
C GLN A 122 -5.73 8.55 0.59
N SER A 123 -5.01 8.48 1.72
CA SER A 123 -5.65 8.35 3.03
C SER A 123 -6.64 9.47 3.36
N PRO A 124 -6.39 10.76 3.03
CA PRO A 124 -7.33 11.82 3.33
C PRO A 124 -8.67 11.70 2.61
N ALA A 125 -8.73 10.96 1.49
CA ALA A 125 -9.98 10.76 0.76
C ALA A 125 -11.08 10.04 1.57
N PHE A 126 -10.72 9.37 2.64
CA PHE A 126 -11.68 8.72 3.54
C PHE A 126 -12.23 9.63 4.64
N ALA A 127 -11.64 10.81 4.87
CA ALA A 127 -12.18 11.77 5.81
C ALA A 127 -13.53 12.35 5.34
N ALA A 128 -14.39 12.70 6.29
CA ALA A 128 -15.69 13.30 5.99
C ALA A 128 -15.60 14.76 5.52
N ASP A 129 -14.48 15.44 5.83
CA ASP A 129 -14.20 16.81 5.43
C ASP A 129 -12.77 16.97 4.91
N PRO A 130 -12.45 18.06 4.19
CA PRO A 130 -11.16 18.25 3.54
C PRO A 130 -10.02 18.70 4.47
N ALA A 131 -10.24 18.91 5.76
CA ALA A 131 -9.27 19.54 6.63
C ALA A 131 -7.91 18.81 6.66
N TRP A 132 -7.93 17.48 6.67
CA TRP A 132 -6.69 16.69 6.61
C TRP A 132 -5.94 16.91 5.29
N TYR A 133 -6.65 16.85 4.15
CA TYR A 133 -6.07 17.11 2.83
C TYR A 133 -5.51 18.53 2.73
N GLU A 134 -6.23 19.53 3.24
CA GLU A 134 -5.81 20.93 3.24
C GLU A 134 -4.58 21.16 4.11
N ALA A 135 -4.55 20.57 5.32
CA ALA A 135 -3.39 20.65 6.21
C ALA A 135 -2.12 20.06 5.58
N LEU A 136 -2.22 18.90 4.89
CA LEU A 136 -1.10 18.30 4.17
C LEU A 136 -0.58 19.24 3.06
N HIS A 137 -1.48 19.87 2.31
CA HIS A 137 -1.11 20.73 1.19
C HIS A 137 -0.65 22.12 1.62
N ALA A 138 -0.89 22.51 2.87
CA ALA A 138 -0.34 23.74 3.46
C ALA A 138 1.17 23.60 3.79
N VAL A 139 1.69 22.37 3.87
CA VAL A 139 3.13 22.12 4.07
C VAL A 139 3.88 22.42 2.77
N ASP A 140 4.95 23.24 2.87
CA ASP A 140 5.82 23.52 1.71
C ASP A 140 6.33 22.20 1.10
N PRO A 141 6.27 22.02 -0.22
CA PRO A 141 6.75 20.82 -0.89
C PRO A 141 8.19 20.41 -0.53
N GLU A 142 9.07 21.37 -0.24
CA GLU A 142 10.45 21.10 0.16
C GLU A 142 10.53 20.45 1.56
N ASP A 143 9.59 20.76 2.45
CA ASP A 143 9.60 20.32 3.84
C ASP A 143 8.78 19.04 4.07
N ARG A 144 7.92 18.62 3.13
CA ARG A 144 6.96 17.53 3.32
C ARG A 144 7.59 16.25 3.86
N LEU A 145 8.71 15.83 3.29
CA LEU A 145 9.40 14.58 3.71
C LEU A 145 10.05 14.72 5.09
N THR A 146 10.54 15.89 5.45
CA THR A 146 11.06 16.16 6.81
C THR A 146 9.93 16.17 7.82
N VAL A 147 8.81 16.84 7.52
CA VAL A 147 7.63 16.89 8.40
C VAL A 147 7.02 15.49 8.61
N LEU A 148 6.95 14.67 7.57
CA LEU A 148 6.52 13.27 7.68
C LEU A 148 7.47 12.44 8.56
N ALA A 149 8.77 12.60 8.37
CA ALA A 149 9.79 11.90 9.17
C ALA A 149 9.75 12.31 10.65
N GLU A 150 9.54 13.59 10.93
CA GLU A 150 9.32 14.09 12.29
C GLU A 150 8.00 13.58 12.89
N ALA A 151 6.93 13.48 12.09
CA ALA A 151 5.67 12.88 12.54
C ALA A 151 5.82 11.39 12.89
N GLN A 152 6.64 10.66 12.12
CA GLN A 152 7.02 9.28 12.47
C GLN A 152 7.84 9.23 13.76
N ALA A 153 8.70 10.21 14.01
CA ALA A 153 9.44 10.28 15.27
C ALA A 153 8.50 10.57 16.47
N ASP A 154 7.49 11.42 16.30
CA ASP A 154 6.45 11.65 17.33
C ASP A 154 5.62 10.38 17.59
N LEU A 155 5.36 9.56 16.56
CA LEU A 155 4.74 8.24 16.72
C LEU A 155 5.62 7.33 17.59
N VAL A 156 6.92 7.29 17.34
CA VAL A 156 7.84 6.46 18.15
C VAL A 156 7.89 6.93 19.60
N ASP A 157 7.89 8.25 19.85
CA ASP A 157 7.81 8.79 21.21
C ASP A 157 6.53 8.32 21.92
N LEU A 158 5.37 8.38 21.24
CA LEU A 158 4.11 7.85 21.77
C LEU A 158 4.21 6.37 22.12
N LEU A 159 4.83 5.57 21.26
CA LEU A 159 5.00 4.14 21.52
C LEU A 159 5.95 3.86 22.69
N ILE A 160 6.99 4.66 22.85
CA ILE A 160 7.92 4.59 24.01
C ILE A 160 7.17 4.93 25.30
N GLU A 161 6.38 6.01 25.31
CA GLU A 161 5.57 6.44 26.46
C GLU A 161 4.62 5.32 26.94
N HIS A 162 4.08 4.55 25.97
CA HIS A 162 3.17 3.44 26.28
C HIS A 162 3.85 2.06 26.41
N GLY A 163 5.19 1.98 26.35
CA GLY A 163 5.94 0.73 26.45
C GLY A 163 5.78 -0.21 25.26
N LEU A 164 5.38 0.32 24.09
CA LEU A 164 5.05 -0.46 22.88
C LEU A 164 6.08 -0.34 21.75
N ALA A 165 7.17 0.40 21.96
CA ALA A 165 8.20 0.59 20.94
C ALA A 165 8.82 -0.72 20.44
N HIS A 166 8.88 -1.75 21.27
CA HIS A 166 9.38 -3.08 20.91
C HIS A 166 8.51 -3.81 19.88
N VAL A 167 7.27 -3.39 19.67
CA VAL A 167 6.36 -3.95 18.66
C VAL A 167 6.69 -3.42 17.26
N LEU A 168 7.29 -2.23 17.18
CA LEU A 168 7.64 -1.60 15.90
C LEU A 168 8.82 -2.32 15.24
N ALA A 169 8.66 -2.73 13.98
CA ALA A 169 9.73 -3.31 13.17
C ALA A 169 10.56 -2.22 12.50
N CYS A 170 9.91 -1.30 11.83
CA CYS A 170 10.51 -0.13 11.20
C CYS A 170 9.44 0.94 10.91
N VAL A 171 9.89 2.15 10.60
CA VAL A 171 9.05 3.19 10.02
C VAL A 171 9.37 3.36 8.53
N GLU A 172 8.35 3.72 7.76
CA GLU A 172 8.49 4.22 6.40
C GLU A 172 8.00 5.67 6.39
N PRO A 173 8.81 6.66 5.96
CA PRO A 173 8.39 8.05 5.92
C PRO A 173 7.08 8.23 5.16
N HIS A 174 6.97 7.57 4.00
CA HIS A 174 5.77 7.56 3.19
C HIS A 174 5.76 6.36 2.24
N ASN A 175 4.56 5.91 1.85
CA ASN A 175 4.36 4.91 0.81
C ASN A 175 4.74 5.48 -0.56
N GLU A 176 5.57 4.75 -1.31
CA GLU A 176 5.92 5.07 -2.70
C GLU A 176 6.24 6.55 -2.94
N VAL A 177 7.30 7.03 -2.29
CA VAL A 177 7.66 8.45 -2.21
C VAL A 177 7.74 9.18 -3.56
N GLN A 178 8.01 8.47 -4.66
CA GLN A 178 8.10 9.03 -6.01
C GLN A 178 6.74 9.10 -6.74
N ILE A 179 5.64 8.73 -6.05
CA ILE A 179 4.29 8.70 -6.61
C ILE A 179 3.36 9.61 -5.80
N GLY A 180 2.29 10.11 -6.42
CA GLY A 180 1.31 10.96 -5.77
C GLY A 180 1.77 12.40 -5.55
N HIS A 181 1.26 13.02 -4.50
CA HIS A 181 1.45 14.46 -4.27
C HIS A 181 2.86 14.85 -3.78
N LEU A 182 3.67 13.90 -3.31
CA LEU A 182 5.08 14.16 -2.97
C LEU A 182 5.92 14.44 -4.21
N ALA A 183 5.59 13.77 -5.32
CA ALA A 183 6.29 13.92 -6.60
C ALA A 183 5.58 14.90 -7.56
N ALA A 184 4.56 15.63 -7.11
CA ALA A 184 3.80 16.53 -7.95
C ALA A 184 4.71 17.60 -8.57
N GLY A 185 4.62 17.73 -9.90
CA GLY A 185 5.44 18.68 -10.68
C GLY A 185 6.80 18.15 -11.11
N LEU A 186 7.20 16.95 -10.70
CA LEU A 186 8.43 16.28 -11.18
C LEU A 186 8.16 15.53 -12.50
N PRO A 187 9.17 15.41 -13.39
CA PRO A 187 8.96 14.98 -14.77
C PRO A 187 8.60 13.51 -14.96
N GLY A 188 8.82 12.64 -13.98
CA GLY A 188 8.49 11.22 -14.04
C GLY A 188 8.92 10.47 -12.80
N ALA A 189 8.42 9.24 -12.61
CA ALA A 189 8.68 8.48 -11.39
C ALA A 189 10.17 8.18 -11.15
N GLU A 190 10.93 7.87 -12.21
CA GLU A 190 12.38 7.62 -12.08
C GLU A 190 13.18 8.91 -11.83
N ASP A 191 12.80 10.02 -12.47
CA ASP A 191 13.40 11.33 -12.21
C ASP A 191 13.06 11.80 -10.79
N ALA A 192 11.82 11.57 -10.35
CA ALA A 192 11.37 11.89 -9.00
C ALA A 192 12.22 11.18 -7.92
N VAL A 193 12.69 9.94 -8.16
CA VAL A 193 13.60 9.25 -7.24
C VAL A 193 14.88 10.04 -7.03
N VAL A 194 15.45 10.58 -8.12
CA VAL A 194 16.70 11.35 -8.05
C VAL A 194 16.48 12.71 -7.41
N GLU A 195 15.42 13.41 -7.81
CA GLU A 195 15.10 14.75 -7.31
C GLU A 195 14.72 14.77 -5.81
N LEU A 196 14.06 13.73 -5.34
CA LEU A 196 13.66 13.61 -3.93
C LEU A 196 14.76 13.09 -3.01
N GLN A 197 15.92 12.63 -3.53
CA GLN A 197 16.98 12.04 -2.72
C GLN A 197 17.40 12.93 -1.55
N GLY A 198 17.72 14.19 -1.81
CA GLY A 198 18.21 15.12 -0.78
C GLY A 198 17.14 15.40 0.30
N ARG A 199 15.88 15.54 -0.09
CA ARG A 199 14.76 15.74 0.85
C ARG A 199 14.51 14.50 1.71
N LEU A 200 14.61 13.31 1.13
CA LEU A 200 14.52 12.03 1.87
C LEU A 200 15.69 11.88 2.84
N GLU A 201 16.92 12.16 2.40
CA GLU A 201 18.10 12.10 3.26
C GLU A 201 17.99 13.07 4.45
N ALA A 202 17.44 14.27 4.24
CA ALA A 202 17.20 15.23 5.30
C ALA A 202 16.13 14.72 6.29
N GLY A 203 15.00 14.19 5.80
CA GLY A 203 13.96 13.60 6.63
C GLY A 203 14.46 12.40 7.45
N ILE A 204 15.18 11.47 6.81
CA ILE A 204 15.76 10.30 7.49
C ILE A 204 16.77 10.76 8.55
N ALA A 205 17.58 11.81 8.28
CA ALA A 205 18.52 12.35 9.26
C ALA A 205 17.78 12.96 10.47
N ALA A 206 16.72 13.72 10.25
CA ALA A 206 15.87 14.29 11.31
C ALA A 206 15.25 13.19 12.19
N PHE A 207 14.69 12.14 11.57
CA PHE A 207 14.16 10.98 12.29
C PHE A 207 15.23 10.30 13.15
N ARG A 208 16.37 9.97 12.54
CA ARG A 208 17.48 9.26 13.20
C ARG A 208 18.17 10.06 14.31
N ALA A 209 18.10 11.38 14.26
CA ALA A 209 18.60 12.21 15.35
C ALA A 209 17.84 11.98 16.66
N ARG A 210 16.55 11.58 16.58
CA ARG A 210 15.69 11.27 17.74
C ARG A 210 15.71 9.76 18.07
N HIS A 211 15.63 8.90 17.05
CA HIS A 211 15.47 7.46 17.20
C HIS A 211 16.51 6.68 16.35
N PRO A 212 17.81 6.75 16.70
CA PRO A 212 18.87 6.10 15.94
C PRO A 212 18.78 4.55 15.92
N GLU A 213 18.05 3.96 16.90
CA GLU A 213 17.87 2.52 17.06
C GLU A 213 16.72 1.96 16.20
N VAL A 214 15.80 2.82 15.70
CA VAL A 214 14.64 2.41 14.90
C VAL A 214 15.02 2.43 13.41
N LEU A 215 14.70 1.35 12.71
CA LEU A 215 14.92 1.28 11.27
C LEU A 215 13.97 2.25 10.54
N CYS A 216 14.53 3.01 9.59
CA CYS A 216 13.80 3.92 8.72
C CYS A 216 14.01 3.48 7.27
N ALA A 217 12.93 3.05 6.63
CA ALA A 217 12.92 2.46 5.29
C ALA A 217 12.22 3.40 4.30
N PRO A 218 12.93 4.13 3.42
CA PRO A 218 12.30 4.74 2.27
C PRO A 218 11.65 3.65 1.40
N ASN A 219 10.49 3.98 0.83
CA ASN A 219 9.63 3.04 0.14
C ASN A 219 9.36 3.52 -1.29
N TYR A 220 9.40 2.60 -2.26
CA TYR A 220 9.29 2.90 -3.68
C TYR A 220 8.32 1.98 -4.41
N GLY A 221 7.44 2.56 -5.23
CA GLY A 221 6.63 1.83 -6.20
C GLY A 221 7.51 1.29 -7.33
N GLY A 222 7.48 -0.01 -7.54
CA GLY A 222 8.45 -0.69 -8.41
C GLY A 222 9.86 -0.73 -7.83
N VAL A 223 10.83 -1.13 -8.66
CA VAL A 223 12.26 -1.00 -8.37
C VAL A 223 12.87 -0.08 -9.42
N PRO A 224 13.33 1.12 -9.05
CA PRO A 224 13.78 2.14 -10.00
C PRO A 224 15.20 1.82 -10.50
N ILE A 225 15.33 0.77 -11.35
CA ILE A 225 16.64 0.25 -11.81
C ILE A 225 17.48 1.34 -12.49
N GLY A 226 16.85 2.23 -13.27
CA GLY A 226 17.53 3.35 -13.92
C GLY A 226 18.04 4.43 -12.96
N SER A 227 17.46 4.51 -11.78
CA SER A 227 17.65 5.59 -10.80
C SER A 227 18.07 5.11 -9.41
N LEU A 228 18.59 3.89 -9.26
CA LEU A 228 19.05 3.35 -7.96
C LEU A 228 20.08 4.27 -7.27
N ARG A 229 20.85 5.05 -8.04
CA ARG A 229 21.79 6.04 -7.49
C ARG A 229 21.11 7.19 -6.72
N GLY A 230 19.82 7.42 -6.97
CA GLY A 230 18.98 8.42 -6.31
C GLY A 230 18.33 7.91 -5.02
N LEU A 231 18.59 6.68 -4.59
CA LEU A 231 18.11 6.20 -3.30
C LEU A 231 18.93 6.82 -2.17
N PRO A 232 18.31 7.11 -1.00
CA PRO A 232 19.00 7.70 0.15
C PRO A 232 20.13 6.83 0.67
N ARG A 233 21.29 7.43 0.88
CA ARG A 233 22.49 6.73 1.36
C ARG A 233 22.47 6.50 2.88
N ASN A 234 21.64 7.24 3.59
CA ASN A 234 21.48 7.16 5.04
C ASN A 234 20.28 6.33 5.48
N ALA A 235 19.59 5.66 4.54
CA ALA A 235 18.54 4.70 4.85
C ALA A 235 19.09 3.55 5.72
N THR A 236 18.27 3.04 6.65
CA THR A 236 18.66 1.93 7.53
C THR A 236 17.93 0.64 7.21
N ALA A 237 16.95 0.69 6.31
CA ALA A 237 16.32 -0.41 5.59
C ALA A 237 15.84 0.12 4.23
N LEU A 238 15.49 -0.74 3.30
CA LEU A 238 14.88 -0.37 2.01
C LEU A 238 13.60 -1.16 1.79
N ALA A 239 12.58 -0.52 1.24
CA ALA A 239 11.33 -1.16 0.88
C ALA A 239 10.99 -0.88 -0.60
N PHE A 240 10.53 -1.92 -1.30
CA PHE A 240 10.10 -1.83 -2.70
C PHE A 240 8.78 -2.54 -2.91
N HIS A 241 8.03 -2.08 -3.91
CA HIS A 241 6.74 -2.63 -4.33
C HIS A 241 6.79 -3.07 -5.79
N PRO A 242 7.34 -4.25 -6.08
CA PRO A 242 7.57 -4.70 -7.45
C PRO A 242 6.27 -5.19 -8.12
N TYR A 243 5.35 -4.27 -8.39
CA TYR A 243 4.16 -4.53 -9.18
C TYR A 243 4.50 -4.67 -10.66
N VAL A 244 4.45 -5.87 -11.18
CA VAL A 244 4.68 -6.14 -12.60
C VAL A 244 3.34 -6.20 -13.32
N TYR A 245 2.90 -5.06 -13.82
CA TYR A 245 1.60 -4.93 -14.50
C TYR A 245 1.52 -5.79 -15.76
N GLY A 246 2.47 -5.67 -16.70
CA GLY A 246 2.52 -6.49 -17.91
C GLY A 246 1.23 -6.45 -18.72
N VAL A 247 0.43 -7.51 -18.70
CA VAL A 247 -0.85 -7.56 -19.41
C VAL A 247 -1.85 -6.51 -18.92
N LEU A 248 -1.74 -6.05 -17.66
CA LEU A 248 -2.54 -4.95 -17.13
C LEU A 248 -2.13 -3.59 -17.72
N ASP A 249 -0.85 -3.39 -18.06
CA ASP A 249 -0.41 -2.17 -18.75
C ASP A 249 -1.12 -2.04 -20.09
N ASP A 250 -1.26 -3.16 -20.85
CA ASP A 250 -2.01 -3.16 -22.11
C ASP A 250 -3.49 -2.78 -21.88
N LEU A 251 -4.13 -3.31 -20.84
CA LEU A 251 -5.51 -2.97 -20.51
C LEU A 251 -5.66 -1.48 -20.16
N VAL A 252 -4.80 -0.98 -19.27
CA VAL A 252 -4.79 0.43 -18.88
C VAL A 252 -4.60 1.34 -20.10
N GLU A 253 -3.68 0.97 -21.01
CA GLU A 253 -3.37 1.72 -22.22
C GLU A 253 -4.50 1.66 -23.24
N GLU A 254 -5.02 0.46 -23.56
CA GLU A 254 -6.03 0.24 -24.60
C GLU A 254 -7.38 0.87 -24.24
N PHE A 255 -7.73 0.93 -22.94
CA PHE A 255 -8.95 1.58 -22.47
C PHE A 255 -8.70 3.00 -21.94
N GLY A 256 -7.45 3.49 -21.97
CA GLY A 256 -7.12 4.85 -21.57
C GLY A 256 -7.48 5.18 -20.12
N LEU A 257 -7.35 4.20 -19.20
CA LEU A 257 -7.83 4.34 -17.82
C LEU A 257 -7.16 5.47 -17.03
N ARG A 258 -5.91 5.83 -17.40
CA ARG A 258 -5.12 6.91 -16.80
C ARG A 258 -4.99 8.14 -17.69
N ARG A 259 -5.86 8.25 -18.70
CA ARG A 259 -5.90 9.36 -19.65
C ARG A 259 -7.10 10.27 -19.38
N ASP A 260 -7.26 11.30 -20.21
CA ASP A 260 -8.43 12.18 -20.21
C ASP A 260 -9.73 11.35 -20.31
N PRO A 261 -10.61 11.40 -19.29
CA PRO A 261 -11.87 10.64 -19.29
C PRO A 261 -12.77 10.91 -20.50
N ALA A 262 -12.64 12.08 -21.14
CA ALA A 262 -13.40 12.41 -22.36
C ALA A 262 -13.03 11.51 -23.56
N ARG A 263 -11.88 10.82 -23.49
CA ARG A 263 -11.41 9.89 -24.52
C ARG A 263 -11.68 8.43 -24.20
N PHE A 264 -12.40 8.14 -23.12
CA PHE A 264 -12.70 6.78 -22.72
C PHE A 264 -13.51 6.06 -23.81
N PRO A 265 -13.09 4.86 -24.28
CA PRO A 265 -13.74 4.14 -25.37
C PRO A 265 -14.99 3.40 -24.89
N GLN A 266 -16.06 4.13 -24.55
CA GLN A 266 -17.27 3.62 -23.90
C GLN A 266 -17.85 2.38 -24.62
N GLU A 267 -18.10 2.47 -25.94
CA GLU A 267 -18.69 1.35 -26.71
C GLU A 267 -17.85 0.08 -26.62
N ARG A 268 -16.53 0.20 -26.69
CA ARG A 268 -15.62 -0.91 -26.56
C ARG A 268 -15.60 -1.47 -25.14
N ALA A 269 -15.61 -0.59 -24.14
CA ALA A 269 -15.65 -0.99 -22.73
C ALA A 269 -16.96 -1.73 -22.41
N ASP A 270 -18.11 -1.28 -22.92
CA ASP A 270 -19.41 -1.94 -22.76
C ASP A 270 -19.38 -3.37 -23.33
N ALA A 271 -18.73 -3.55 -24.47
CA ALA A 271 -18.61 -4.86 -25.11
C ALA A 271 -17.65 -5.81 -24.38
N GLU A 272 -16.46 -5.31 -24.01
CA GLU A 272 -15.34 -6.15 -23.61
C GLU A 272 -15.11 -6.22 -22.09
N LEU A 273 -15.53 -5.20 -21.30
CA LEU A 273 -15.21 -5.11 -19.88
C LEU A 273 -16.41 -4.94 -18.97
N LEU A 274 -17.42 -4.18 -19.39
CA LEU A 274 -18.46 -3.74 -18.48
C LEU A 274 -19.63 -4.71 -18.40
N ARG A 275 -20.30 -4.70 -17.24
CA ARG A 275 -21.57 -5.42 -17.05
C ARG A 275 -22.72 -4.69 -17.74
N PRO A 276 -23.79 -5.40 -18.14
CA PRO A 276 -24.99 -4.76 -18.67
C PRO A 276 -25.57 -3.72 -17.70
N GLY A 277 -25.98 -2.57 -18.25
CA GLY A 277 -26.57 -1.50 -17.45
C GLY A 277 -25.58 -0.58 -16.76
N ALA A 278 -24.28 -0.67 -17.06
CA ALA A 278 -23.32 0.34 -16.66
C ALA A 278 -23.72 1.71 -17.24
N PRO A 279 -23.77 2.80 -16.44
CA PRO A 279 -24.00 4.13 -16.98
C PRO A 279 -22.78 4.58 -17.79
N PRO A 280 -22.90 5.54 -18.72
CA PRO A 280 -21.74 6.16 -19.34
C PRO A 280 -20.78 6.72 -18.29
N LEU A 281 -19.45 6.63 -18.51
CA LEU A 281 -18.44 7.20 -17.59
C LEU A 281 -18.74 8.67 -17.28
N ALA A 282 -19.22 9.43 -18.26
CA ALA A 282 -19.58 10.83 -18.09
C ALA A 282 -20.70 11.09 -17.06
N GLU A 283 -21.48 10.08 -16.75
CA GLU A 283 -22.59 10.14 -15.77
C GLU A 283 -22.19 9.59 -14.41
N TRP A 284 -21.14 8.74 -14.33
CA TRP A 284 -20.63 8.15 -13.08
C TRP A 284 -19.64 9.10 -12.41
N ARG A 285 -20.15 9.97 -11.55
CA ARG A 285 -19.35 11.04 -10.92
C ARG A 285 -19.62 11.10 -9.42
N LEU A 286 -18.60 11.52 -8.67
CA LEU A 286 -18.79 11.92 -7.28
C LEU A 286 -19.74 13.14 -7.19
N PRO A 287 -20.60 13.19 -6.16
CA PRO A 287 -21.32 14.40 -5.82
C PRO A 287 -20.34 15.58 -5.63
N GLU A 288 -20.78 16.79 -5.99
CA GLU A 288 -19.94 17.99 -5.91
C GLU A 288 -19.32 18.20 -4.52
N ALA A 289 -20.10 17.95 -3.47
CA ALA A 289 -19.64 18.06 -2.08
C ALA A 289 -18.44 17.13 -1.75
N HIS A 290 -18.25 16.05 -2.50
CA HIS A 290 -17.17 15.07 -2.32
C HIS A 290 -16.09 15.14 -3.42
N ALA A 291 -16.20 16.07 -4.39
CA ALA A 291 -15.27 16.16 -5.52
C ALA A 291 -13.80 16.35 -5.11
N TRP A 292 -13.55 16.97 -3.95
CA TRP A 292 -12.20 17.13 -3.37
C TRP A 292 -11.52 15.80 -3.09
N LYS A 293 -12.26 14.73 -2.80
CA LYS A 293 -11.73 13.37 -2.49
C LYS A 293 -10.96 12.77 -3.67
N LEU A 294 -11.36 13.09 -4.92
CA LEU A 294 -10.56 12.69 -6.09
C LEU A 294 -9.20 13.38 -6.13
N LYS A 295 -9.13 14.64 -5.65
CA LYS A 295 -7.85 15.33 -5.54
C LYS A 295 -6.97 14.76 -4.41
N ALA A 296 -7.59 14.16 -3.40
CA ALA A 296 -6.92 13.48 -2.29
C ALA A 296 -6.59 12.01 -2.60
N SER A 297 -6.72 11.57 -3.86
CA SER A 297 -6.47 10.22 -4.35
C SER A 297 -5.51 10.23 -5.52
N ILE A 298 -4.83 9.12 -5.78
CA ILE A 298 -4.01 8.91 -6.98
C ILE A 298 -4.78 8.17 -8.09
N MET A 299 -5.96 7.63 -7.81
CA MET A 299 -6.75 6.90 -8.81
C MET A 299 -7.49 7.85 -9.75
N GLN A 300 -7.49 7.49 -11.02
CA GLN A 300 -8.18 8.25 -12.05
C GLN A 300 -9.67 7.87 -12.13
N PRO A 301 -10.56 8.79 -12.54
CA PRO A 301 -11.99 8.51 -12.64
C PRO A 301 -12.36 7.30 -13.50
N ALA A 302 -11.63 7.06 -14.61
CA ALA A 302 -11.90 5.92 -15.48
C ALA A 302 -11.46 4.58 -14.85
N GLU A 303 -10.39 4.58 -14.03
CA GLU A 303 -9.99 3.39 -13.25
C GLU A 303 -11.09 3.04 -12.25
N ILE A 304 -11.56 4.02 -11.46
CA ILE A 304 -12.63 3.83 -10.48
C ILE A 304 -13.90 3.33 -11.18
N TYR A 305 -14.28 3.96 -12.29
CA TYR A 305 -15.47 3.56 -13.05
C TYR A 305 -15.38 2.11 -13.56
N VAL A 306 -14.26 1.73 -14.14
CA VAL A 306 -14.08 0.36 -14.63
C VAL A 306 -14.16 -0.65 -13.48
N HIS A 307 -13.53 -0.37 -12.34
CA HIS A 307 -13.65 -1.26 -11.17
C HIS A 307 -15.09 -1.34 -10.63
N ASP A 308 -15.80 -0.22 -10.55
CA ASP A 308 -17.20 -0.20 -10.08
C ASP A 308 -18.15 -0.95 -11.02
N TRP A 309 -17.92 -0.89 -12.32
CA TRP A 309 -18.85 -1.37 -13.34
C TRP A 309 -18.35 -2.54 -14.18
N CYS A 310 -17.15 -3.05 -13.98
CA CYS A 310 -16.70 -4.22 -14.75
C CYS A 310 -17.56 -5.46 -14.46
N ASP A 311 -17.65 -6.31 -15.46
CA ASP A 311 -17.99 -7.71 -15.33
C ASP A 311 -16.69 -8.47 -15.05
N PRO A 312 -16.49 -9.07 -13.86
CA PRO A 312 -15.25 -9.74 -13.52
C PRO A 312 -14.85 -10.86 -14.49
N GLU A 313 -15.84 -11.57 -15.05
CA GLU A 313 -15.57 -12.65 -16.02
C GLU A 313 -15.06 -12.10 -17.36
N LYS A 314 -15.63 -10.99 -17.86
CA LYS A 314 -15.13 -10.30 -19.06
C LYS A 314 -13.72 -9.76 -18.83
N PHE A 315 -13.49 -9.12 -17.68
CA PHE A 315 -12.19 -8.54 -17.31
C PHE A 315 -11.11 -9.64 -17.24
N ASP A 316 -11.39 -10.74 -16.53
CA ASP A 316 -10.49 -11.89 -16.43
C ASP A 316 -10.21 -12.52 -17.79
N ARG A 317 -11.25 -12.72 -18.60
CA ARG A 317 -11.09 -13.25 -19.95
C ARG A 317 -10.17 -12.39 -20.80
N TRP A 318 -10.34 -11.08 -20.74
CA TRP A 318 -9.49 -10.13 -21.46
C TRP A 318 -8.01 -10.29 -21.08
N LEU A 319 -7.72 -10.45 -19.78
CA LEU A 319 -6.37 -10.68 -19.27
C LEU A 319 -5.84 -12.07 -19.67
N TYR A 320 -6.60 -13.14 -19.45
CA TYR A 320 -6.15 -14.50 -19.76
C TYR A 320 -5.87 -14.73 -21.25
N ASP A 321 -6.69 -14.16 -22.13
CA ASP A 321 -6.49 -14.27 -23.58
C ASP A 321 -5.15 -13.67 -24.04
N ARG A 322 -4.61 -12.70 -23.30
CA ARG A 322 -3.37 -11.98 -23.63
C ARG A 322 -2.17 -12.37 -22.75
N TYR A 323 -2.41 -12.94 -21.60
CA TYR A 323 -1.36 -13.26 -20.61
C TYR A 323 -0.24 -14.14 -21.20
N GLY A 324 -0.56 -15.05 -22.12
CA GLY A 324 0.43 -15.91 -22.75
C GLY A 324 1.57 -15.15 -23.41
N ALA A 325 1.29 -13.98 -24.00
CA ALA A 325 2.29 -13.12 -24.62
C ALA A 325 3.18 -12.40 -23.60
N HIS A 326 2.65 -12.10 -22.41
CA HIS A 326 3.32 -11.31 -21.38
C HIS A 326 4.06 -12.16 -20.32
N ARG A 327 3.64 -13.43 -20.13
CA ARG A 327 4.08 -14.28 -19.02
C ARG A 327 5.58 -14.31 -18.79
N ILE A 328 6.35 -14.50 -19.85
CA ILE A 328 7.83 -14.60 -19.74
C ILE A 328 8.43 -13.24 -19.40
N ALA A 329 7.98 -12.17 -20.03
CA ALA A 329 8.46 -10.82 -19.77
C ALA A 329 8.13 -10.37 -18.32
N MET A 330 6.92 -10.65 -17.85
CA MET A 330 6.51 -10.38 -16.47
C MET A 330 7.39 -11.13 -15.46
N ALA A 331 7.59 -12.44 -15.66
CA ALA A 331 8.41 -13.25 -14.78
C ALA A 331 9.89 -12.82 -14.77
N ASN A 332 10.44 -12.41 -15.91
CA ASN A 332 11.80 -11.89 -15.99
C ASN A 332 11.92 -10.55 -15.29
N ARG A 333 11.00 -9.61 -15.56
CA ARG A 333 11.00 -8.29 -14.89
C ARG A 333 10.90 -8.41 -13.37
N LEU A 334 10.05 -9.30 -12.87
CA LEU A 334 9.93 -9.53 -11.43
C LEU A 334 11.24 -10.03 -10.82
N ARG A 335 11.91 -10.98 -11.48
CA ARG A 335 13.22 -11.47 -11.03
C ARG A 335 14.28 -10.40 -11.07
N ASP A 336 14.39 -9.66 -12.17
CA ASP A 336 15.38 -8.60 -12.35
C ASP A 336 15.20 -7.49 -11.30
N TRP A 337 13.96 -7.15 -10.97
CA TRP A 337 13.64 -6.18 -9.93
C TRP A 337 14.03 -6.67 -8.53
N ILE A 338 13.69 -7.91 -8.18
CA ILE A 338 14.07 -8.50 -6.89
C ILE A 338 15.59 -8.59 -6.76
N ASP A 339 16.30 -9.02 -7.82
CA ASP A 339 17.76 -9.12 -7.83
C ASP A 339 18.42 -7.73 -7.70
N ALA A 340 17.94 -6.73 -8.45
CA ALA A 340 18.45 -5.36 -8.39
C ALA A 340 18.23 -4.71 -7.02
N ALA A 341 17.07 -4.91 -6.41
CA ALA A 341 16.75 -4.45 -5.06
C ALA A 341 17.70 -5.07 -4.02
N ALA A 342 17.90 -6.39 -4.12
CA ALA A 342 18.78 -7.14 -3.20
C ALA A 342 20.25 -6.72 -3.33
N ASP A 343 20.76 -6.58 -4.55
CA ASP A 343 22.12 -6.13 -4.81
C ASP A 343 22.35 -4.71 -4.27
N HIS A 344 21.38 -3.80 -4.45
CA HIS A 344 21.49 -2.45 -3.92
C HIS A 344 21.42 -2.43 -2.38
N ALA A 345 20.51 -3.16 -1.76
CA ALA A 345 20.40 -3.26 -0.30
C ALA A 345 21.68 -3.87 0.31
N ALA A 346 22.24 -4.89 -0.33
CA ALA A 346 23.51 -5.50 0.08
C ALA A 346 24.69 -4.51 0.01
N ARG A 347 24.76 -3.68 -1.02
CA ARG A 347 25.78 -2.61 -1.14
C ARG A 347 25.70 -1.57 -0.04
N LEU A 348 24.47 -1.23 0.39
CA LEU A 348 24.25 -0.32 1.51
C LEU A 348 24.40 -1.02 2.87
N GLY A 349 24.42 -2.36 2.92
CA GLY A 349 24.48 -3.13 4.15
C GLY A 349 23.20 -3.06 4.99
N VAL A 350 22.05 -2.88 4.35
CA VAL A 350 20.75 -2.67 5.02
C VAL A 350 19.75 -3.81 4.72
N PRO A 351 18.77 -4.05 5.63
CA PRO A 351 17.68 -5.00 5.37
C PRO A 351 16.81 -4.58 4.17
N LEU A 352 16.31 -5.58 3.43
CA LEU A 352 15.43 -5.42 2.29
C LEU A 352 14.02 -5.91 2.60
N LEU A 353 13.01 -5.11 2.24
CA LEU A 353 11.58 -5.41 2.37
C LEU A 353 10.89 -5.35 1.00
N PHE A 354 9.94 -6.27 0.81
CA PHE A 354 8.91 -6.16 -0.23
C PHE A 354 7.56 -5.94 0.45
N GLY A 355 7.12 -4.68 0.49
CA GLY A 355 5.95 -4.25 1.25
C GLY A 355 4.63 -4.39 0.50
N GLU A 356 4.66 -4.40 -0.84
CA GLU A 356 3.54 -4.60 -1.74
C GLU A 356 4.00 -5.33 -3.03
N GLY A 357 3.08 -5.89 -3.77
CA GLY A 357 3.31 -6.61 -5.03
C GLY A 357 2.24 -7.70 -5.23
N TRP A 358 2.26 -8.44 -6.25
CA TRP A 358 3.26 -8.60 -7.34
C TRP A 358 2.63 -8.26 -8.70
N VAL A 359 1.30 -8.42 -8.83
CA VAL A 359 0.58 -8.13 -10.06
C VAL A 359 0.15 -6.67 -10.05
N GLY A 360 -0.98 -6.32 -9.64
CA GLY A 360 -1.51 -4.96 -9.58
C GLY A 360 -3.02 -4.97 -9.86
N TYR A 361 -3.66 -3.95 -9.66
CA TYR A 361 -5.05 -3.51 -9.73
C TYR A 361 -6.02 -4.34 -10.59
N THR A 362 -6.37 -5.57 -10.19
CA THR A 362 -7.49 -6.30 -10.75
C THR A 362 -8.79 -6.02 -9.98
N PRO A 363 -9.98 -6.17 -10.59
CA PRO A 363 -11.24 -6.02 -9.90
C PRO A 363 -11.35 -6.96 -8.69
N ARG A 364 -12.08 -6.53 -7.68
CA ARG A 364 -12.21 -7.25 -6.41
C ARG A 364 -12.70 -8.70 -6.54
N ASP A 365 -13.60 -8.96 -7.48
CA ASP A 365 -14.20 -10.28 -7.69
C ASP A 365 -13.55 -11.03 -8.87
N GLY A 366 -12.45 -10.49 -9.43
CA GLY A 366 -11.69 -11.11 -10.50
C GLY A 366 -10.80 -12.25 -9.99
N ARG A 367 -10.45 -13.17 -10.87
CA ARG A 367 -9.65 -14.36 -10.55
C ARG A 367 -8.26 -14.37 -11.17
N PHE A 368 -7.92 -13.37 -11.98
CA PHE A 368 -6.59 -13.33 -12.60
C PHE A 368 -5.49 -13.25 -11.53
N GLU A 369 -5.60 -12.31 -10.60
CA GLU A 369 -4.65 -12.15 -9.49
C GLU A 369 -4.93 -13.13 -8.35
N GLU A 370 -6.19 -13.38 -8.03
CA GLU A 370 -6.62 -14.22 -6.89
C GLU A 370 -6.87 -15.69 -7.28
N GLY A 371 -6.53 -16.07 -8.50
CA GLY A 371 -6.65 -17.42 -9.02
C GLY A 371 -5.29 -18.10 -9.23
N PRO A 372 -5.26 -19.17 -10.04
CA PRO A 372 -4.05 -19.99 -10.24
C PRO A 372 -2.83 -19.23 -10.77
N VAL A 373 -3.04 -18.23 -11.65
CA VAL A 373 -1.95 -17.43 -12.21
C VAL A 373 -1.33 -16.56 -11.13
N GLY A 374 -2.14 -15.77 -10.40
CA GLY A 374 -1.65 -14.94 -9.31
C GLY A 374 -1.00 -15.76 -8.20
N ALA A 375 -1.60 -16.89 -7.81
CA ALA A 375 -1.03 -17.80 -6.83
C ALA A 375 0.36 -18.32 -7.24
N GLN A 376 0.57 -18.62 -8.53
CA GLN A 376 1.89 -19.03 -9.02
C GLN A 376 2.89 -17.88 -8.98
N ILE A 377 2.46 -16.67 -9.37
CA ILE A 377 3.31 -15.47 -9.26
C ILE A 377 3.74 -15.21 -7.81
N CYS A 378 2.82 -15.36 -6.85
CA CYS A 378 3.12 -15.23 -5.42
C CYS A 378 4.19 -16.24 -4.98
N ARG A 379 4.04 -17.53 -5.33
CA ARG A 379 5.01 -18.58 -4.99
C ARG A 379 6.39 -18.30 -5.57
N ASP A 380 6.44 -17.90 -6.84
CA ASP A 380 7.69 -17.58 -7.53
C ASP A 380 8.39 -16.37 -6.90
N ALA A 381 7.63 -15.34 -6.57
CA ALA A 381 8.14 -14.13 -5.92
C ALA A 381 8.68 -14.42 -4.52
N ILE A 382 7.94 -15.18 -3.70
CA ILE A 382 8.40 -15.59 -2.35
C ILE A 382 9.64 -16.45 -2.44
N ALA A 383 9.67 -17.46 -3.32
CA ALA A 383 10.86 -18.30 -3.51
C ALA A 383 12.09 -17.46 -3.91
N HIS A 384 11.89 -16.44 -4.75
CA HIS A 384 12.95 -15.52 -5.13
C HIS A 384 13.37 -14.60 -3.99
N SER A 385 12.43 -14.02 -3.25
CA SER A 385 12.70 -13.19 -2.07
C SER A 385 13.51 -13.94 -1.01
N VAL A 386 13.18 -15.22 -0.78
CA VAL A 386 13.95 -16.12 0.11
C VAL A 386 15.38 -16.29 -0.41
N ARG A 387 15.55 -16.58 -1.70
CA ARG A 387 16.85 -16.82 -2.33
C ARG A 387 17.79 -15.64 -2.22
N VAL A 388 17.28 -14.41 -2.38
CA VAL A 388 18.09 -13.19 -2.26
C VAL A 388 18.29 -12.72 -0.82
N GLY A 389 17.70 -13.42 0.16
CA GLY A 389 17.85 -13.07 1.57
C GLY A 389 17.06 -11.83 2.00
N ALA A 390 15.90 -11.56 1.38
CA ALA A 390 15.02 -10.47 1.83
C ALA A 390 14.67 -10.64 3.32
N TRP A 391 14.73 -9.54 4.07
CA TRP A 391 14.35 -9.53 5.47
C TRP A 391 12.85 -9.70 5.66
N GLY A 392 12.04 -9.09 4.80
CA GLY A 392 10.59 -9.24 4.86
C GLY A 392 9.93 -9.24 3.49
N SER A 393 8.81 -9.94 3.39
CA SER A 393 7.99 -9.96 2.19
C SER A 393 6.53 -10.21 2.52
N ILE A 394 5.66 -9.64 1.69
CA ILE A 394 4.24 -10.01 1.61
C ILE A 394 4.08 -11.29 0.81
N VAL A 395 2.98 -12.03 1.00
CA VAL A 395 2.54 -13.07 0.05
C VAL A 395 2.09 -12.40 -1.25
N CYS A 396 1.23 -11.40 -1.15
CA CYS A 396 0.90 -10.39 -2.15
C CYS A 396 0.06 -9.28 -1.46
N SER A 397 -0.15 -8.16 -2.14
CA SER A 397 -0.94 -7.04 -1.58
C SER A 397 -2.36 -7.43 -1.18
N ASN A 398 -2.97 -8.36 -1.92
CA ASN A 398 -4.35 -8.79 -1.65
C ASN A 398 -4.46 -9.93 -0.62
N ALA A 399 -3.36 -10.41 -0.07
CA ALA A 399 -3.36 -11.39 1.02
C ALA A 399 -3.53 -10.69 2.38
N ALA A 400 -4.70 -10.08 2.59
CA ALA A 400 -5.03 -9.25 3.75
C ALA A 400 -6.53 -9.34 4.09
N PRO A 401 -6.93 -9.05 5.34
CA PRO A 401 -8.31 -9.23 5.82
C PRO A 401 -9.39 -8.54 4.99
N GLN A 402 -9.06 -7.42 4.35
CA GLN A 402 -9.97 -6.62 3.53
C GLN A 402 -10.18 -7.17 2.12
N HIS A 403 -9.47 -8.23 1.70
CA HIS A 403 -9.50 -8.76 0.34
C HIS A 403 -9.97 -10.23 0.29
N PRO A 404 -10.61 -10.67 -0.81
CA PRO A 404 -11.08 -12.05 -0.96
C PRO A 404 -9.97 -13.11 -0.85
N MET A 405 -8.74 -12.82 -1.29
CA MET A 405 -7.60 -13.73 -1.19
C MET A 405 -7.26 -14.14 0.26
N TRP A 406 -7.71 -13.39 1.26
CA TRP A 406 -7.60 -13.77 2.67
C TRP A 406 -8.15 -15.16 2.98
N THR A 407 -9.07 -15.66 2.13
CA THR A 407 -9.65 -17.00 2.25
C THR A 407 -8.79 -18.11 1.65
N ASP A 408 -7.76 -17.81 0.84
CA ASP A 408 -6.80 -18.81 0.35
C ASP A 408 -5.75 -19.13 1.42
N VAL A 409 -6.17 -19.94 2.38
CA VAL A 409 -5.35 -20.37 3.53
C VAL A 409 -4.11 -21.13 3.07
N THR A 410 -4.25 -21.96 2.05
CA THR A 410 -3.17 -22.82 1.56
C THR A 410 -2.01 -22.01 1.02
N LEU A 411 -2.30 -21.09 0.10
CA LEU A 411 -1.29 -20.21 -0.48
C LEU A 411 -0.55 -19.41 0.59
N GLN A 412 -1.29 -18.79 1.52
CA GLN A 412 -0.70 -17.95 2.55
C GLN A 412 0.22 -18.73 3.48
N ARG A 413 -0.24 -19.87 3.98
CA ARG A 413 0.57 -20.72 4.86
C ARG A 413 1.82 -21.27 4.16
N GLU A 414 1.70 -21.74 2.92
CA GLU A 414 2.85 -22.22 2.13
C GLU A 414 3.90 -21.11 1.94
N CYS A 415 3.48 -19.94 1.49
CA CYS A 415 4.35 -18.81 1.25
C CYS A 415 5.03 -18.31 2.54
N ASN A 416 4.26 -18.12 3.61
CA ASN A 416 4.78 -17.66 4.89
C ASN A 416 5.75 -18.68 5.51
N ALA A 417 5.42 -19.98 5.45
CA ALA A 417 6.33 -21.03 5.93
C ALA A 417 7.64 -21.06 5.12
N ALA A 418 7.58 -20.87 3.80
CA ALA A 418 8.77 -20.79 2.96
C ALA A 418 9.65 -19.59 3.31
N LEU A 419 9.02 -18.42 3.55
CA LEU A 419 9.73 -17.19 3.92
C LEU A 419 10.38 -17.29 5.30
N LEU A 420 9.67 -17.84 6.28
CA LEU A 420 10.15 -17.94 7.66
C LEU A 420 11.08 -19.15 7.92
N ALA A 421 11.27 -20.03 6.93
CA ALA A 421 12.19 -21.14 7.07
C ALA A 421 13.61 -20.63 7.35
N PRO A 422 14.38 -21.31 8.26
CA PRO A 422 15.77 -20.97 8.50
C PRO A 422 16.58 -20.95 7.20
N ALA A 423 17.53 -20.03 7.08
CA ALA A 423 18.48 -20.03 5.97
C ALA A 423 19.25 -21.36 5.97
N LYS A 424 19.23 -22.07 4.84
CA LYS A 424 19.96 -23.33 4.67
C LYS A 424 21.46 -23.08 4.53
#